data_14458f184eba55b7099e845151257a7a
#
_entry.id   14458f184eba55b7099e845151257a7a
#
_cell.length_a   1.000
_cell.length_b   1.000
_cell.length_c   1.000
_cell.angle_alpha   90.00
_cell.angle_beta   90.00
_cell.angle_gamma   90.00
#
_symmetry.space_group_name_H-M   'P 1'
#
loop_
_entity.id
_entity.type
_entity.pdbx_description
1 polymer ?
#
loop_
_entity_poly.entity_id
_entity_poly.type
_entity_poly.pdbx_seq_one_letter_code
_entity_poly.pdbx_strand_id
1 'polypeptide(L)'
;VLGRHRKADIVASDLIIKNPGVPDNSPWIKLARRGGVAVQSDIEIFFRYCPADIVGITGTKGKSTAAYLLAEFLRKNWRRRKVFLAGNIRKSVLEILPAIRKNDIVVLELSSFQLDSLSGSRVSPTLAVITNIYPEHLNRYRNFAYYVRSKAGIFRFQKKTDRLFINRDDALVKKISKGAPSKRVLVDIQKTTAPYRREVDRRYAPYQKLSVG
;
A
#
# COMPACT_ATOMS: atom_id res chain seq x y z
N VAL A 1 13.86 24.44 -2.32
CA VAL A 1 13.06 25.67 -2.53
C VAL A 1 11.60 25.32 -2.29
N LEU A 2 10.99 25.86 -1.24
CA LEU A 2 9.58 25.64 -0.95
C LEU A 2 8.70 26.55 -1.84
N GLY A 3 7.53 26.05 -2.23
CA GLY A 3 6.49 26.81 -2.93
C GLY A 3 6.60 26.90 -4.46
N ARG A 4 7.71 26.48 -5.06
CA ARG A 4 7.85 26.44 -6.55
C ARG A 4 8.87 25.41 -7.02
N HIS A 5 8.70 24.91 -8.24
CA HIS A 5 9.72 24.12 -8.92
C HIS A 5 10.53 24.99 -9.88
N ARG A 6 11.84 24.81 -9.92
CA ARG A 6 12.71 25.46 -10.88
C ARG A 6 13.35 24.40 -11.79
N LYS A 7 13.45 24.68 -13.10
CA LYS A 7 14.04 23.76 -14.08
C LYS A 7 15.48 23.38 -13.69
N ALA A 8 16.27 24.36 -13.25
CA ALA A 8 17.65 24.13 -12.86
C ALA A 8 17.78 23.11 -11.71
N ASP A 9 16.89 23.19 -10.68
CA ASP A 9 16.92 22.25 -9.57
C ASP A 9 16.59 20.82 -10.01
N ILE A 10 15.63 20.69 -10.94
CA ILE A 10 15.22 19.39 -11.49
C ILE A 10 16.38 18.73 -12.26
N VAL A 11 17.05 19.50 -13.13
CA VAL A 11 18.10 18.96 -14.02
C VAL A 11 19.40 18.70 -13.25
N ALA A 12 19.67 19.47 -12.20
CA ALA A 12 20.86 19.31 -11.35
C ALA A 12 20.72 18.23 -10.25
N SER A 13 19.56 17.58 -10.15
CA SER A 13 19.34 16.53 -9.15
C SER A 13 19.83 15.17 -9.66
N ASP A 14 20.39 14.36 -8.77
CA ASP A 14 20.71 12.95 -9.03
C ASP A 14 19.46 12.05 -8.95
N LEU A 15 18.54 12.43 -8.07
CA LEU A 15 17.30 11.68 -7.80
C LEU A 15 16.17 12.64 -7.46
N ILE A 16 15.01 12.42 -8.05
CA ILE A 16 13.76 13.07 -7.64
C ILE A 16 12.87 12.04 -6.95
N ILE A 17 12.51 12.35 -5.70
CA ILE A 17 11.51 11.59 -4.96
C ILE A 17 10.16 12.26 -5.17
N LYS A 18 9.28 11.60 -5.94
CA LYS A 18 7.93 12.13 -6.21
C LYS A 18 6.92 11.59 -5.20
N ASN A 19 5.97 12.44 -4.79
CA ASN A 19 4.78 11.95 -4.13
C ASN A 19 3.98 11.04 -5.09
N PRO A 20 3.44 9.89 -4.64
CA PRO A 20 2.66 8.98 -5.48
C PRO A 20 1.46 9.64 -6.19
N GLY A 21 0.90 10.71 -5.59
CA GLY A 21 -0.15 11.52 -6.19
C GLY A 21 0.28 12.34 -7.41
N VAL A 22 1.59 12.60 -7.59
CA VAL A 22 2.10 13.33 -8.76
C VAL A 22 2.06 12.41 -9.99
N PRO A 23 1.32 12.77 -11.05
CA PRO A 23 1.19 11.92 -12.23
C PRO A 23 2.49 11.87 -13.05
N ASP A 24 2.75 10.73 -13.68
CA ASP A 24 3.95 10.54 -14.51
C ASP A 24 4.01 11.44 -15.75
N ASN A 25 2.87 11.96 -16.18
CA ASN A 25 2.80 12.93 -17.28
C ASN A 25 3.02 14.39 -16.85
N SER A 26 3.29 14.65 -15.56
CA SER A 26 3.67 15.98 -15.07
C SER A 26 4.82 16.56 -15.86
N PRO A 27 4.80 17.85 -16.23
CA PRO A 27 5.90 18.51 -16.94
C PRO A 27 7.25 18.36 -16.24
N TRP A 28 7.25 18.40 -14.91
CA TRP A 28 8.45 18.27 -14.08
C TRP A 28 9.05 16.87 -14.12
N ILE A 29 8.19 15.84 -14.07
CA ILE A 29 8.63 14.43 -14.18
C ILE A 29 9.15 14.14 -15.59
N LYS A 30 8.48 14.68 -16.63
CA LYS A 30 8.97 14.57 -18.01
C LYS A 30 10.32 15.25 -18.20
N LEU A 31 10.49 16.44 -17.61
CA LEU A 31 11.76 17.17 -17.66
C LEU A 31 12.89 16.36 -17.00
N ALA A 32 12.65 15.85 -15.80
CA ALA A 32 13.63 15.01 -15.10
C ALA A 32 14.07 13.81 -15.95
N ARG A 33 13.11 13.04 -16.47
CA ARG A 33 13.39 11.87 -17.29
C ARG A 33 14.14 12.20 -18.57
N ARG A 34 13.82 13.33 -19.24
CA ARG A 34 14.55 13.80 -20.42
C ARG A 34 15.99 14.19 -20.10
N GLY A 35 16.22 14.73 -18.91
CA GLY A 35 17.55 15.06 -18.41
C GLY A 35 18.32 13.87 -17.82
N GLY A 36 17.80 12.64 -17.92
CA GLY A 36 18.43 11.44 -17.36
C GLY A 36 18.36 11.33 -15.85
N VAL A 37 17.59 12.21 -15.17
CA VAL A 37 17.45 12.20 -13.71
C VAL A 37 16.53 11.06 -13.28
N ALA A 38 16.97 10.24 -12.34
CA ALA A 38 16.19 9.17 -11.77
C ALA A 38 14.95 9.72 -11.04
N VAL A 39 13.80 9.08 -11.22
CA VAL A 39 12.55 9.45 -10.54
C VAL A 39 11.99 8.24 -9.84
N GLN A 40 11.83 8.30 -8.53
CA GLN A 40 11.26 7.25 -7.69
C GLN A 40 10.21 7.83 -6.74
N SER A 41 9.30 7.01 -6.25
CA SER A 41 8.44 7.37 -5.13
C SER A 41 9.06 6.91 -3.81
N ASP A 42 8.62 7.50 -2.70
CA ASP A 42 9.01 7.11 -1.35
C ASP A 42 8.75 5.62 -1.07
N ILE A 43 7.63 5.10 -1.56
CA ILE A 43 7.27 3.70 -1.39
C ILE A 43 8.20 2.75 -2.17
N GLU A 44 8.67 3.13 -3.37
CA GLU A 44 9.64 2.35 -4.15
C GLU A 44 10.98 2.26 -3.43
N ILE A 45 11.46 3.39 -2.90
CA ILE A 45 12.68 3.44 -2.08
C ILE A 45 12.51 2.55 -0.85
N PHE A 46 11.36 2.67 -0.16
CA PHE A 46 11.07 1.85 1.01
C PHE A 46 11.14 0.36 0.71
N PHE A 47 10.46 -0.11 -0.34
CA PHE A 47 10.49 -1.53 -0.71
C PHE A 47 11.88 -2.04 -1.09
N ARG A 48 12.71 -1.18 -1.65
CA ARG A 48 14.10 -1.52 -2.02
C ARG A 48 15.00 -1.74 -0.79
N TYR A 49 14.81 -0.95 0.25
CA TYR A 49 15.74 -0.91 1.39
C TYR A 49 15.16 -1.47 2.69
N CYS A 50 13.87 -1.77 2.74
CA CYS A 50 13.26 -2.36 3.93
C CYS A 50 13.76 -3.81 4.13
N PRO A 51 14.45 -4.10 5.26
CA PRO A 51 15.00 -5.43 5.51
C PRO A 51 13.97 -6.41 6.10
N ALA A 52 12.79 -5.90 6.49
CA ALA A 52 11.76 -6.64 7.23
C ALA A 52 10.66 -7.21 6.33
N ASP A 53 9.87 -8.13 6.88
CA ASP A 53 8.67 -8.63 6.23
C ASP A 53 7.62 -7.51 6.09
N ILE A 54 7.09 -7.35 4.89
CA ILE A 54 6.07 -6.34 4.58
C ILE A 54 4.71 -7.03 4.41
N VAL A 55 3.74 -6.57 5.20
CA VAL A 55 2.31 -6.88 5.03
C VAL A 55 1.64 -5.67 4.38
N GLY A 56 1.28 -5.77 3.12
CA GLY A 56 0.59 -4.71 2.38
C GLY A 56 -0.92 -4.89 2.44
N ILE A 57 -1.65 -3.82 2.74
CA ILE A 57 -3.11 -3.81 2.80
C ILE A 57 -3.64 -2.76 1.85
N THR A 58 -4.51 -3.18 0.92
CA THR A 58 -5.21 -2.28 0.00
C THR A 58 -6.70 -2.58 -0.05
N GLY A 59 -7.43 -1.74 -0.72
CA GLY A 59 -8.87 -1.85 -0.97
C GLY A 59 -9.48 -0.47 -1.21
N THR A 60 -10.76 -0.40 -1.48
CA THR A 60 -11.48 0.86 -1.58
C THR A 60 -11.80 1.38 -0.18
N LYS A 61 -12.42 0.57 0.65
CA LYS A 61 -12.83 0.91 2.03
C LYS A 61 -12.17 -0.02 3.04
N GLY A 62 -11.98 0.46 4.27
CA GLY A 62 -11.51 -0.34 5.41
C GLY A 62 -10.00 -0.63 5.46
N LYS A 63 -9.18 -0.05 4.58
CA LYS A 63 -7.71 -0.21 4.56
C LYS A 63 -7.07 0.17 5.88
N SER A 64 -7.30 1.42 6.33
CA SER A 64 -6.69 1.98 7.55
C SER A 64 -7.10 1.20 8.79
N THR A 65 -8.39 0.85 8.88
CA THR A 65 -8.92 0.03 9.97
C THR A 65 -8.26 -1.34 10.01
N ALA A 66 -8.18 -2.02 8.86
CA ALA A 66 -7.56 -3.34 8.77
C ALA A 66 -6.05 -3.29 9.10
N ALA A 67 -5.33 -2.26 8.61
CA ALA A 67 -3.91 -2.08 8.87
C ALA A 67 -3.64 -1.83 10.36
N TYR A 68 -4.43 -0.96 10.98
CA TYR A 68 -4.31 -0.66 12.41
C TYR A 68 -4.63 -1.89 13.27
N LEU A 69 -5.75 -2.57 13.02
CA LEU A 69 -6.15 -3.77 13.76
C LEU A 69 -5.09 -4.87 13.67
N LEU A 70 -4.57 -5.10 12.47
CA LEU A 70 -3.53 -6.09 12.28
C LEU A 70 -2.25 -5.71 13.03
N ALA A 71 -1.82 -4.44 12.95
CA ALA A 71 -0.64 -3.98 13.67
C ALA A 71 -0.79 -4.15 15.19
N GLU A 72 -1.95 -3.79 15.77
CA GLU A 72 -2.21 -3.98 17.20
C GLU A 72 -2.27 -5.46 17.60
N PHE A 73 -2.91 -6.29 16.77
CA PHE A 73 -2.94 -7.73 17.00
C PHE A 73 -1.52 -8.33 17.00
N LEU A 74 -0.69 -7.95 16.04
CA LEU A 74 0.69 -8.42 15.94
C LEU A 74 1.53 -7.94 17.13
N ARG A 75 1.41 -6.68 17.57
CA ARG A 75 2.11 -6.12 18.73
C ARG A 75 1.76 -6.88 20.02
N LYS A 76 0.48 -7.24 20.19
CA LYS A 76 0.01 -7.97 21.36
C LYS A 76 0.52 -9.41 21.40
N ASN A 77 0.58 -10.08 20.27
CA ASN A 77 0.85 -11.52 20.19
C ASN A 77 2.31 -11.88 19.85
N TRP A 78 3.06 -10.97 19.21
CA TRP A 78 4.45 -11.22 18.81
C TRP A 78 5.42 -10.25 19.47
N ARG A 79 5.53 -10.32 20.79
CA ARG A 79 6.32 -9.40 21.63
C ARG A 79 7.82 -9.36 21.30
N ARG A 80 8.38 -10.37 20.62
CA ARG A 80 9.79 -10.43 20.22
C ARG A 80 10.09 -9.68 18.92
N ARG A 81 9.09 -9.23 18.16
CA ARG A 81 9.21 -8.50 16.89
C ARG A 81 8.61 -7.12 17.02
N LYS A 82 9.32 -6.08 16.62
CA LYS A 82 8.72 -4.76 16.50
C LYS A 82 7.76 -4.73 15.31
N VAL A 83 6.64 -4.04 15.49
CA VAL A 83 5.62 -3.90 14.44
C VAL A 83 5.47 -2.43 14.11
N PHE A 84 5.83 -2.06 12.90
CA PHE A 84 5.67 -0.73 12.36
C PHE A 84 4.38 -0.64 11.55
N LEU A 85 3.70 0.49 11.65
CA LEU A 85 2.51 0.80 10.88
C LEU A 85 2.76 2.10 10.12
N ALA A 86 2.67 2.07 8.80
CA ALA A 86 2.94 3.21 7.92
C ALA A 86 2.23 3.09 6.55
N GLY A 87 2.62 3.90 5.59
CA GLY A 87 2.07 3.93 4.23
C GLY A 87 1.17 5.14 4.02
N ASN A 88 0.00 4.93 3.46
CA ASN A 88 -0.97 6.01 3.19
C ASN A 88 -1.69 6.51 4.47
N ILE A 89 -1.07 6.39 5.62
CA ILE A 89 -1.51 6.85 6.95
C ILE A 89 -0.44 7.75 7.55
N ARG A 90 -0.73 9.04 7.63
CA ARG A 90 -0.01 10.14 8.31
C ARG A 90 1.54 10.07 8.44
N LYS A 91 2.16 8.89 8.56
CA LYS A 91 3.61 8.71 8.68
C LYS A 91 4.24 8.31 7.37
N SER A 92 5.24 9.04 6.93
CA SER A 92 6.04 8.66 5.77
C SER A 92 6.76 7.33 6.04
N VAL A 93 6.78 6.47 5.04
CA VAL A 93 7.51 5.19 5.11
C VAL A 93 9.01 5.41 5.29
N LEU A 94 9.56 6.51 4.76
CA LEU A 94 10.98 6.83 4.87
C LEU A 94 11.39 7.25 6.29
N GLU A 95 10.47 7.83 7.08
CA GLU A 95 10.75 8.18 8.48
C GLU A 95 11.03 6.96 9.36
N ILE A 96 10.34 5.86 9.09
CA ILE A 96 10.48 4.63 9.89
C ILE A 96 11.63 3.74 9.40
N LEU A 97 12.05 3.88 8.15
CA LEU A 97 13.00 2.98 7.50
C LEU A 97 14.32 2.80 8.29
N PRO A 98 14.96 3.85 8.85
CA PRO A 98 16.21 3.69 9.60
C PRO A 98 16.08 2.86 10.89
N ALA A 99 14.86 2.77 11.43
CA ALA A 99 14.61 2.05 12.69
C ALA A 99 14.26 0.57 12.48
N ILE A 100 14.00 0.15 11.23
CA ILE A 100 13.53 -1.19 10.91
C ILE A 100 14.71 -2.17 10.85
N ARG A 101 14.53 -3.34 11.47
CA ARG A 101 15.49 -4.45 11.45
C ARG A 101 14.90 -5.68 10.75
N LYS A 102 15.76 -6.59 10.32
CA LYS A 102 15.38 -7.80 9.55
C LYS A 102 14.27 -8.63 10.20
N ASN A 103 14.23 -8.71 11.52
CA ASN A 103 13.23 -9.50 12.24
C ASN A 103 11.95 -8.72 12.59
N ASP A 104 11.83 -7.47 12.18
CA ASP A 104 10.63 -6.69 12.40
C ASP A 104 9.52 -7.01 11.40
N ILE A 105 8.33 -6.46 11.62
CA ILE A 105 7.20 -6.56 10.71
C ILE A 105 6.75 -5.15 10.36
N VAL A 106 6.49 -4.91 9.09
CA VAL A 106 5.92 -3.65 8.63
C VAL A 106 4.54 -3.90 8.04
N VAL A 107 3.54 -3.26 8.62
CA VAL A 107 2.17 -3.22 8.10
C VAL A 107 2.00 -1.93 7.33
N LEU A 108 1.74 -2.02 6.03
CA LEU A 108 1.57 -0.87 5.14
C LEU A 108 0.14 -0.76 4.63
N GLU A 109 -0.49 0.38 4.88
CA GLU A 109 -1.63 0.79 4.07
C GLU A 109 -1.14 1.27 2.71
N LEU A 110 -1.62 0.66 1.62
CA LEU A 110 -1.21 0.99 0.27
C LEU A 110 -2.38 1.54 -0.55
N SER A 111 -2.25 2.79 -1.00
CA SER A 111 -3.16 3.40 -1.96
C SER A 111 -2.97 2.83 -3.36
N SER A 112 -3.95 3.06 -4.25
CA SER A 112 -3.81 2.67 -5.66
C SER A 112 -2.64 3.40 -6.34
N PHE A 113 -2.36 4.65 -5.99
CA PHE A 113 -1.26 5.43 -6.55
C PHE A 113 0.12 4.88 -6.13
N GLN A 114 0.26 4.44 -4.88
CA GLN A 114 1.48 3.76 -4.42
C GLN A 114 1.67 2.41 -5.12
N LEU A 115 0.58 1.67 -5.34
CA LEU A 115 0.63 0.39 -6.07
C LEU A 115 0.97 0.58 -7.55
N ASP A 116 0.59 1.69 -8.17
CA ASP A 116 1.03 2.02 -9.53
C ASP A 116 2.55 2.22 -9.58
N SER A 117 3.12 2.97 -8.63
CA SER A 117 4.58 3.13 -8.51
C SER A 117 5.28 1.78 -8.32
N LEU A 118 4.83 0.97 -7.36
CA LEU A 118 5.38 -0.37 -7.10
C LEU A 118 5.27 -1.30 -8.30
N SER A 119 4.21 -1.18 -9.11
CA SER A 119 4.04 -1.93 -10.34
C SER A 119 5.11 -1.57 -11.37
N GLY A 120 5.54 -0.31 -11.43
CA GLY A 120 6.66 0.14 -12.26
C GLY A 120 7.98 -0.52 -11.85
N SER A 121 8.22 -0.64 -10.54
CA SER A 121 9.40 -1.31 -9.97
C SER A 121 9.28 -2.84 -9.89
N ARG A 122 8.16 -3.41 -10.31
CA ARG A 122 7.87 -4.86 -10.33
C ARG A 122 8.02 -5.54 -8.96
N VAL A 123 7.56 -4.88 -7.90
CA VAL A 123 7.60 -5.41 -6.53
C VAL A 123 6.20 -5.48 -5.93
N SER A 124 5.99 -6.45 -5.05
CA SER A 124 4.77 -6.65 -4.25
C SER A 124 5.16 -7.10 -2.85
N PRO A 125 4.35 -6.80 -1.81
CA PRO A 125 4.61 -7.29 -0.46
C PRO A 125 4.48 -8.82 -0.39
N THR A 126 5.26 -9.45 0.48
CA THR A 126 5.25 -10.91 0.70
C THR A 126 3.90 -11.40 1.24
N LEU A 127 3.25 -10.60 2.07
CA LEU A 127 1.88 -10.82 2.53
C LEU A 127 1.01 -9.66 2.04
N ALA A 128 -0.04 -9.96 1.29
CA ALA A 128 -0.95 -8.98 0.73
C ALA A 128 -2.38 -9.22 1.20
N VAL A 129 -3.11 -8.14 1.46
CA VAL A 129 -4.54 -8.17 1.81
C VAL A 129 -5.30 -7.22 0.90
N ILE A 130 -6.40 -7.70 0.32
CA ILE A 130 -7.37 -6.85 -0.37
C ILE A 130 -8.68 -6.91 0.40
N THR A 131 -9.10 -5.78 0.95
CA THR A 131 -10.35 -5.69 1.71
C THR A 131 -11.58 -5.76 0.81
N ASN A 132 -11.65 -4.92 -0.22
CA ASN A 132 -12.71 -4.83 -1.22
C ASN A 132 -12.28 -3.92 -2.38
N ILE A 133 -13.01 -3.97 -3.49
CA ILE A 133 -12.81 -3.05 -4.63
C ILE A 133 -14.17 -2.57 -5.14
N TYR A 134 -14.42 -1.26 -5.00
CA TYR A 134 -15.59 -0.55 -5.52
C TYR A 134 -15.15 0.62 -6.42
N PRO A 135 -16.00 1.16 -7.30
CA PRO A 135 -15.68 2.35 -8.09
C PRO A 135 -15.29 3.53 -7.21
N GLU A 136 -14.07 4.04 -7.41
CA GLU A 136 -13.51 5.21 -6.73
C GLU A 136 -12.42 5.84 -7.61
N HIS A 137 -12.09 7.11 -7.39
CA HIS A 137 -11.04 7.85 -8.13
C HIS A 137 -11.18 7.84 -9.66
N LEU A 138 -12.42 7.83 -10.20
CA LEU A 138 -12.67 7.82 -11.64
C LEU A 138 -12.28 9.13 -12.33
N ASN A 139 -12.06 10.21 -11.57
CA ASN A 139 -11.43 11.45 -12.04
C ASN A 139 -9.93 11.28 -12.32
N ARG A 140 -9.28 10.28 -11.75
CA ARG A 140 -7.84 10.00 -11.89
C ARG A 140 -7.56 8.84 -12.83
N TYR A 141 -8.37 7.80 -12.75
CA TYR A 141 -8.27 6.61 -13.61
C TYR A 141 -9.18 6.75 -14.83
N ARG A 142 -8.67 6.36 -16.00
CA ARG A 142 -9.42 6.39 -17.26
C ARG A 142 -10.79 5.68 -17.14
N ASN A 143 -10.86 4.59 -16.39
CA ASN A 143 -12.08 3.88 -16.06
C ASN A 143 -11.85 2.94 -14.87
N PHE A 144 -12.91 2.28 -14.41
CA PHE A 144 -12.86 1.36 -13.29
C PHE A 144 -11.89 0.19 -13.48
N ALA A 145 -11.73 -0.33 -14.70
CA ALA A 145 -10.79 -1.42 -14.97
C ALA A 145 -9.32 -1.02 -14.70
N TYR A 146 -8.93 0.22 -14.99
CA TYR A 146 -7.59 0.73 -14.63
C TYR A 146 -7.40 0.81 -13.12
N TYR A 147 -8.41 1.26 -12.38
CA TYR A 147 -8.36 1.28 -10.91
C TYR A 147 -8.22 -0.13 -10.32
N VAL A 148 -8.99 -1.09 -10.81
CA VAL A 148 -8.88 -2.51 -10.45
C VAL A 148 -7.48 -3.04 -10.74
N ARG A 149 -6.94 -2.75 -11.93
CA ARG A 149 -5.58 -3.14 -12.34
C ARG A 149 -4.51 -2.54 -11.40
N SER A 150 -4.66 -1.29 -11.01
CA SER A 150 -3.79 -0.63 -10.05
C SER A 150 -3.76 -1.39 -8.72
N LYS A 151 -4.93 -1.67 -8.14
CA LYS A 151 -5.02 -2.44 -6.88
C LYS A 151 -4.49 -3.87 -7.00
N ALA A 152 -4.62 -4.51 -8.15
CA ALA A 152 -4.04 -5.82 -8.41
C ALA A 152 -2.51 -5.80 -8.39
N GLY A 153 -1.87 -4.62 -8.50
CA GLY A 153 -0.42 -4.45 -8.30
C GLY A 153 0.08 -4.99 -6.96
N ILE A 154 -0.77 -5.05 -5.94
CA ILE A 154 -0.38 -5.56 -4.63
C ILE A 154 0.07 -7.03 -4.64
N PHE A 155 -0.42 -7.83 -5.58
CA PHE A 155 -0.06 -9.25 -5.68
C PHE A 155 0.63 -9.64 -7.00
N ARG A 156 0.64 -8.73 -7.99
CA ARG A 156 1.09 -9.05 -9.36
C ARG A 156 2.49 -9.62 -9.44
N PHE A 157 3.38 -9.17 -8.57
CA PHE A 157 4.80 -9.56 -8.54
C PHE A 157 5.16 -10.41 -7.33
N GLN A 158 4.16 -10.96 -6.63
CA GLN A 158 4.37 -11.93 -5.57
C GLN A 158 4.98 -13.23 -6.11
N LYS A 159 5.65 -13.96 -5.24
CA LYS A 159 6.24 -15.28 -5.52
C LYS A 159 5.27 -16.39 -5.06
N LYS A 160 5.53 -17.63 -5.46
CA LYS A 160 4.73 -18.80 -5.02
C LYS A 160 4.74 -18.99 -3.49
N THR A 161 5.81 -18.56 -2.82
CA THR A 161 5.96 -18.61 -1.36
C THR A 161 5.11 -17.56 -0.63
N ASP A 162 4.70 -16.49 -1.32
CA ASP A 162 3.95 -15.39 -0.74
C ASP A 162 2.47 -15.75 -0.53
N ARG A 163 1.73 -14.87 0.12
CA ARG A 163 0.31 -15.10 0.45
C ARG A 163 -0.53 -13.87 0.09
N LEU A 164 -1.67 -14.14 -0.52
CA LEU A 164 -2.70 -13.14 -0.81
C LEU A 164 -3.98 -13.48 -0.05
N PHE A 165 -4.35 -12.64 0.90
CA PHE A 165 -5.59 -12.74 1.66
C PHE A 165 -6.69 -11.93 1.01
N ILE A 166 -7.83 -12.54 0.75
CA ILE A 166 -8.98 -11.90 0.09
C ILE A 166 -10.28 -12.28 0.78
N ASN A 167 -11.24 -11.38 0.74
CA ASN A 167 -12.59 -11.69 1.20
C ASN A 167 -13.20 -12.78 0.29
N ARG A 168 -13.67 -13.87 0.91
CA ARG A 168 -14.30 -14.99 0.26
C ARG A 168 -15.55 -14.60 -0.54
N ASP A 169 -16.30 -13.61 -0.05
CA ASP A 169 -17.59 -13.22 -0.60
C ASP A 169 -17.50 -12.10 -1.65
N ASP A 170 -16.32 -11.48 -1.82
CA ASP A 170 -16.11 -10.50 -2.87
C ASP A 170 -15.83 -11.16 -4.21
N ALA A 171 -16.85 -11.18 -5.08
CA ALA A 171 -16.78 -11.83 -6.40
C ALA A 171 -15.74 -11.18 -7.32
N LEU A 172 -15.57 -9.84 -7.27
CA LEU A 172 -14.62 -9.12 -8.09
C LEU A 172 -13.18 -9.43 -7.65
N VAL A 173 -12.90 -9.33 -6.35
CA VAL A 173 -11.56 -9.64 -5.80
C VAL A 173 -11.20 -11.10 -6.05
N LYS A 174 -12.16 -12.03 -5.90
CA LYS A 174 -11.96 -13.45 -6.27
C LYS A 174 -11.62 -13.62 -7.75
N LYS A 175 -12.31 -12.92 -8.64
CA LYS A 175 -12.09 -12.99 -10.09
C LYS A 175 -10.69 -12.51 -10.45
N ILE A 176 -10.30 -11.31 -10.02
CA ILE A 176 -9.00 -10.72 -10.38
C ILE A 176 -7.82 -11.45 -9.77
N SER A 177 -7.99 -12.01 -8.58
CA SER A 177 -6.94 -12.75 -7.86
C SER A 177 -6.69 -14.17 -8.41
N LYS A 178 -7.49 -14.66 -9.37
CA LYS A 178 -7.20 -15.95 -10.03
C LYS A 178 -5.83 -15.98 -10.70
N GLY A 179 -5.35 -14.84 -11.19
CA GLY A 179 -4.03 -14.68 -11.81
C GLY A 179 -2.90 -14.38 -10.82
N ALA A 180 -3.13 -14.44 -9.50
CA ALA A 180 -2.08 -14.21 -8.52
C ALA A 180 -1.03 -15.33 -8.56
N PRO A 181 0.27 -15.01 -8.61
CA PRO A 181 1.33 -16.03 -8.58
C PRO A 181 1.41 -16.74 -7.22
N SER A 182 1.00 -16.05 -6.15
CA SER A 182 1.05 -16.49 -4.77
C SER A 182 -0.13 -17.38 -4.36
N LYS A 183 0.00 -18.03 -3.21
CA LYS A 183 -1.12 -18.79 -2.62
C LYS A 183 -2.21 -17.84 -2.13
N ARG A 184 -3.43 -18.02 -2.63
CA ARG A 184 -4.61 -17.29 -2.16
C ARG A 184 -5.16 -17.91 -0.89
N VAL A 185 -5.49 -17.06 0.09
CA VAL A 185 -6.18 -17.42 1.33
C VAL A 185 -7.53 -16.73 1.34
N LEU A 186 -8.60 -17.50 1.28
CA LEU A 186 -9.97 -16.99 1.32
C LEU A 186 -10.40 -16.79 2.77
N VAL A 187 -10.65 -15.54 3.15
CA VAL A 187 -11.09 -15.17 4.49
C VAL A 187 -12.62 -15.09 4.51
N ASP A 188 -13.23 -15.87 5.37
CA ASP A 188 -14.68 -15.80 5.63
C ASP A 188 -14.92 -14.76 6.74
N ILE A 189 -15.32 -13.57 6.34
CA ILE A 189 -15.52 -12.46 7.26
C ILE A 189 -16.67 -12.74 8.24
N GLN A 190 -17.73 -13.43 7.81
CA GLN A 190 -18.88 -13.70 8.65
C GLN A 190 -18.53 -14.68 9.79
N LYS A 191 -17.73 -15.70 9.49
CA LYS A 191 -17.28 -16.67 10.49
C LYS A 191 -16.19 -16.11 11.41
N THR A 192 -15.33 -15.26 10.88
CA THR A 192 -14.13 -14.78 11.60
C THR A 192 -14.41 -13.57 12.48
N THR A 193 -15.42 -12.75 12.17
CA THR A 193 -15.65 -11.48 12.89
C THR A 193 -16.66 -11.59 14.02
N ALA A 194 -17.48 -12.63 14.06
CA ALA A 194 -18.53 -12.77 15.06
C ALA A 194 -18.04 -12.63 16.53
N PRO A 195 -16.90 -13.24 16.96
CA PRO A 195 -16.41 -13.10 18.31
C PRO A 195 -15.79 -11.73 18.63
N TYR A 196 -15.28 -11.01 17.60
CA TYR A 196 -14.49 -9.78 17.78
C TYR A 196 -15.25 -8.49 17.42
N ARG A 197 -16.44 -8.59 16.84
CA ARG A 197 -17.19 -7.44 16.31
C ARG A 197 -17.47 -6.38 17.38
N ARG A 198 -17.88 -6.77 18.57
CA ARG A 198 -18.17 -5.84 19.68
C ARG A 198 -16.91 -5.13 20.22
N GLU A 199 -15.78 -5.81 20.23
CA GLU A 199 -14.50 -5.24 20.69
C GLU A 199 -13.95 -4.25 19.64
N VAL A 200 -14.08 -4.58 18.37
CA VAL A 200 -13.73 -3.71 17.25
C VAL A 200 -14.57 -2.43 17.29
N ASP A 201 -15.89 -2.53 17.41
CA ASP A 201 -16.78 -1.36 17.42
C ASP A 201 -16.50 -0.42 18.61
N ARG A 202 -16.20 -0.95 19.80
CA ARG A 202 -15.86 -0.14 20.98
C ARG A 202 -14.53 0.60 20.87
N ARG A 203 -13.49 -0.04 20.35
CA ARG A 203 -12.13 0.53 20.29
C ARG A 203 -11.92 1.46 19.10
N TYR A 204 -12.67 1.30 18.01
CA TYR A 204 -12.40 1.95 16.71
C TYR A 204 -13.47 2.94 16.27
N ALA A 205 -14.58 3.07 17.00
CA ALA A 205 -15.55 4.15 16.75
C ALA A 205 -14.93 5.55 16.62
N PRO A 206 -13.88 5.92 17.40
CA PRO A 206 -13.20 7.22 17.23
C PRO A 206 -12.47 7.38 15.90
N TYR A 207 -12.02 6.29 15.27
CA TYR A 207 -11.23 6.32 14.03
C TYR A 207 -12.09 6.28 12.77
N GLN A 208 -13.35 5.86 12.85
CA GLN A 208 -14.29 5.90 11.72
C GLN A 208 -14.59 7.34 11.26
N LYS A 209 -14.48 8.33 12.16
CA LYS A 209 -14.66 9.76 11.85
C LYS A 209 -13.47 10.38 11.10
N LEU A 210 -12.32 9.71 11.00
CA LEU A 210 -11.11 10.25 10.36
C LEU A 210 -10.98 9.87 8.86
N SER A 211 -11.89 9.06 8.33
CA SER A 211 -11.86 8.62 6.93
C SER A 211 -12.82 9.38 6.01
N VAL A 212 -13.42 10.46 6.49
CA VAL A 212 -14.31 11.34 5.72
C VAL A 212 -13.68 12.73 5.75
N GLY A 213 -12.76 12.97 4.80
CA GLY A 213 -12.10 14.23 4.54
C GLY A 213 -11.35 14.12 3.22
#